data_57d3672e8ddff63179263b2b230f1b00
#
_entry.id   57d3672e8ddff63179263b2b230f1b00
#
_cell.length_a   1.000
_cell.length_b   1.000
_cell.length_c   1.000
_cell.angle_alpha   90.00
_cell.angle_beta   90.00
_cell.angle_gamma   90.00
#
_symmetry.space_group_name_H-M   'P 1'
#
loop_
_entity.id
_entity.type
_entity.pdbx_description
1 polymer ?
#
loop_
_entity_poly.entity_id
_entity_poly.type
_entity_poly.pdbx_seq_one_letter_code
_entity_poly.pdbx_strand_id
1 'polypeptide(L)'
;MKSLFNTVLIILTLLLISLGSVSQTWMDYSLTPNGDTINRIDQKKLRQGPWLIRYEEVRGEPGYEEEGYFIDDKKNGPWLRYSLMGDLIAREFYKWGYREGKQQYYTAIGDLQREESWKSVNPANPYDTIVVPDIDHPDMLIEKVIKHESAEVKNGKWIYYNTSTGDVVKTEFYIFGQLDKKNSTPLPGSQSTGQAQSPSVPAKPALPKAVQQYQKKKGKD
;
A
#
# COMPACT_ATOMS: atom_id res chain seq x y z
N MET A 1 4.07 -19.67 59.08
CA MET A 1 2.87 -18.96 58.67
C MET A 1 3.12 -17.89 57.59
N LYS A 2 4.09 -16.96 57.75
CA LYS A 2 4.40 -15.91 56.77
C LYS A 2 4.82 -16.44 55.40
N SER A 3 5.58 -17.54 55.34
CA SER A 3 6.02 -18.15 54.07
C SER A 3 4.84 -18.77 53.29
N LEU A 4 3.94 -19.49 53.95
CA LEU A 4 2.76 -20.04 53.30
C LEU A 4 1.82 -18.94 52.76
N PHE A 5 1.65 -17.87 53.50
CA PHE A 5 0.85 -16.72 53.07
C PHE A 5 1.40 -16.03 51.81
N ASN A 6 2.73 -15.83 51.75
CA ASN A 6 3.38 -15.29 50.56
C ASN A 6 3.24 -16.20 49.33
N THR A 7 3.36 -17.52 49.53
CA THR A 7 3.21 -18.50 48.44
C THR A 7 1.80 -18.52 47.90
N VAL A 8 0.79 -18.47 48.77
CA VAL A 8 -0.62 -18.38 48.36
C VAL A 8 -0.93 -17.08 47.66
N LEU A 9 -0.36 -15.95 48.12
CA LEU A 9 -0.55 -14.65 47.48
C LEU A 9 0.07 -14.64 46.07
N ILE A 10 1.27 -15.22 45.86
CA ILE A 10 1.91 -15.31 44.55
C ILE A 10 1.09 -16.22 43.60
N ILE A 11 0.57 -17.33 44.08
CA ILE A 11 -0.29 -18.20 43.26
C ILE A 11 -1.58 -17.49 42.87
N LEU A 12 -2.19 -16.73 43.79
CA LEU A 12 -3.41 -15.98 43.54
C LEU A 12 -3.18 -14.85 42.52
N THR A 13 -2.04 -14.15 42.61
CA THR A 13 -1.68 -13.11 41.62
C THR A 13 -1.37 -13.70 40.24
N LEU A 14 -0.70 -14.86 40.15
CA LEU A 14 -0.50 -15.58 38.89
C LEU A 14 -1.80 -16.07 38.28
N LEU A 15 -2.77 -16.51 39.09
CA LEU A 15 -4.09 -16.93 38.63
C LEU A 15 -4.92 -15.73 38.09
N LEU A 16 -4.80 -14.55 38.68
CA LEU A 16 -5.49 -13.33 38.24
C LEU A 16 -4.91 -12.81 36.90
N ILE A 17 -3.63 -13.00 36.63
CA ILE A 17 -3.00 -12.60 35.36
C ILE A 17 -3.46 -13.52 34.21
N SER A 18 -3.78 -14.79 34.47
CA SER A 18 -4.25 -15.74 33.45
C SER A 18 -5.70 -15.50 32.97
N LEU A 19 -6.49 -14.72 33.71
CA LEU A 19 -7.88 -14.38 33.35
C LEU A 19 -7.97 -13.20 32.36
N GLY A 20 -6.85 -12.58 32.02
CA GLY A 20 -6.79 -11.40 31.15
C GLY A 20 -6.69 -11.69 29.65
N SER A 21 -6.80 -12.92 29.19
CA SER A 21 -6.88 -13.24 27.76
C SER A 21 -8.24 -12.79 27.21
N VAL A 22 -8.36 -11.51 26.88
CA VAL A 22 -9.49 -11.02 26.10
C VAL A 22 -9.36 -11.67 24.72
N SER A 23 -10.11 -12.74 24.49
CA SER A 23 -10.30 -13.28 23.15
C SER A 23 -10.89 -12.18 22.29
N GLN A 24 -10.14 -11.71 21.30
CA GLN A 24 -10.68 -10.78 20.31
C GLN A 24 -11.78 -11.52 19.54
N THR A 25 -13.01 -11.28 19.88
CA THR A 25 -14.17 -11.78 19.13
C THR A 25 -14.44 -10.83 17.97
N TRP A 26 -14.36 -11.36 16.75
CA TRP A 26 -14.74 -10.63 15.55
C TRP A 26 -16.26 -10.62 15.42
N MET A 27 -16.82 -9.52 14.91
CA MET A 27 -18.25 -9.43 14.60
C MET A 27 -18.56 -10.23 13.33
N ASP A 28 -17.63 -10.20 12.37
CA ASP A 28 -17.68 -10.96 11.12
C ASP A 28 -16.29 -11.30 10.64
N TYR A 29 -16.14 -12.40 9.90
CA TYR A 29 -14.88 -12.81 9.29
C TYR A 29 -15.09 -13.91 8.25
N SER A 30 -14.07 -14.14 7.42
CA SER A 30 -14.00 -15.28 6.51
C SER A 30 -12.82 -16.17 6.88
N LEU A 31 -12.93 -17.47 6.57
CA LEU A 31 -11.82 -18.41 6.72
C LEU A 31 -11.22 -18.75 5.36
N THR A 32 -9.90 -18.75 5.29
CA THR A 32 -9.20 -19.32 4.15
C THR A 32 -9.30 -20.85 4.17
N PRO A 33 -9.01 -21.54 3.05
CA PRO A 33 -8.95 -23.02 3.04
C PRO A 33 -7.97 -23.62 4.05
N ASN A 34 -7.01 -22.86 4.57
CA ASN A 34 -6.05 -23.29 5.60
C ASN A 34 -6.51 -23.00 7.02
N GLY A 35 -7.68 -22.36 7.19
CA GLY A 35 -8.19 -21.94 8.48
C GLY A 35 -7.71 -20.58 8.97
N ASP A 36 -6.95 -19.84 8.15
CA ASP A 36 -6.55 -18.46 8.51
C ASP A 36 -7.76 -17.54 8.45
N THR A 37 -7.84 -16.62 9.40
CA THR A 37 -8.93 -15.64 9.47
C THR A 37 -8.61 -14.40 8.65
N ILE A 38 -9.47 -14.09 7.67
CA ILE A 38 -9.39 -12.89 6.81
C ILE A 38 -10.73 -12.13 6.85
N ASN A 39 -10.78 -10.96 6.22
CA ASN A 39 -11.99 -10.12 6.09
C ASN A 39 -12.66 -9.83 7.44
N ARG A 40 -11.86 -9.53 8.45
CA ARG A 40 -12.33 -9.35 9.83
C ARG A 40 -12.99 -8.01 10.03
N ILE A 41 -14.14 -8.02 10.70
CA ILE A 41 -14.85 -6.83 11.17
C ILE A 41 -14.87 -6.89 12.70
N ASP A 42 -14.41 -5.84 13.36
CA ASP A 42 -14.40 -5.74 14.81
C ASP A 42 -15.77 -5.31 15.38
N GLN A 43 -15.88 -5.25 16.71
CA GLN A 43 -17.11 -4.86 17.40
C GLN A 43 -17.54 -3.40 17.13
N LYS A 44 -16.64 -2.57 16.59
CA LYS A 44 -16.93 -1.19 16.16
C LYS A 44 -17.35 -1.12 14.69
N LYS A 45 -17.50 -2.26 14.01
CA LYS A 45 -17.80 -2.40 12.58
C LYS A 45 -16.67 -1.90 11.68
N LEU A 46 -15.42 -1.89 12.16
CA LEU A 46 -14.25 -1.49 11.39
C LEU A 46 -13.53 -2.71 10.82
N ARG A 47 -13.07 -2.61 9.57
CA ARG A 47 -12.24 -3.62 8.94
C ARG A 47 -10.87 -3.69 9.61
N GLN A 48 -10.40 -4.91 9.89
CA GLN A 48 -9.14 -5.17 10.58
C GLN A 48 -8.38 -6.32 9.94
N GLY A 49 -7.07 -6.19 9.88
CA GLY A 49 -6.19 -7.27 9.44
C GLY A 49 -6.20 -7.54 7.94
N PRO A 50 -5.87 -8.77 7.50
CA PRO A 50 -5.79 -9.13 6.09
C PRO A 50 -7.17 -9.21 5.45
N TRP A 51 -7.28 -8.64 4.26
CA TRP A 51 -8.51 -8.59 3.47
C TRP A 51 -8.25 -9.03 2.03
N LEU A 52 -9.22 -9.75 1.49
CA LEU A 52 -9.36 -10.05 0.07
C LEU A 52 -10.74 -9.55 -0.36
N ILE A 53 -10.77 -8.60 -1.32
CA ILE A 53 -12.00 -7.98 -1.80
C ILE A 53 -12.10 -8.25 -3.29
N ARG A 54 -13.26 -8.77 -3.73
CA ARG A 54 -13.56 -8.98 -5.13
C ARG A 54 -14.56 -7.92 -5.61
N TYR A 55 -14.25 -7.32 -6.74
CA TYR A 55 -15.09 -6.38 -7.46
C TYR A 55 -15.50 -7.03 -8.78
N GLU A 56 -16.79 -7.20 -8.99
CA GLU A 56 -17.30 -7.75 -10.23
C GLU A 56 -17.28 -6.70 -11.36
N GLU A 57 -17.33 -7.16 -12.60
CA GLU A 57 -17.44 -6.28 -13.75
C GLU A 57 -18.73 -5.44 -13.67
N VAL A 58 -18.60 -4.12 -13.87
CA VAL A 58 -19.73 -3.20 -13.86
C VAL A 58 -19.66 -2.28 -15.07
N ARG A 59 -20.70 -2.29 -15.91
CA ARG A 59 -20.87 -1.38 -17.06
C ARG A 59 -19.69 -1.39 -18.05
N GLY A 60 -19.05 -2.55 -18.24
CA GLY A 60 -17.88 -2.71 -19.11
C GLY A 60 -16.54 -2.34 -18.47
N GLU A 61 -16.51 -1.90 -17.21
CA GLU A 61 -15.29 -1.79 -16.43
C GLU A 61 -14.90 -3.18 -15.93
N PRO A 62 -13.68 -3.68 -16.26
CA PRO A 62 -13.26 -5.01 -15.84
C PRO A 62 -13.27 -5.18 -14.34
N GLY A 63 -13.78 -6.32 -13.88
CA GLY A 63 -13.69 -6.69 -12.47
C GLY A 63 -12.25 -6.99 -12.05
N TYR A 64 -11.99 -6.93 -10.75
CA TYR A 64 -10.66 -7.19 -10.17
C TYR A 64 -10.76 -7.68 -8.73
N GLU A 65 -9.67 -8.22 -8.22
CA GLU A 65 -9.50 -8.58 -6.81
C GLU A 65 -8.41 -7.71 -6.17
N GLU A 66 -8.65 -7.26 -4.95
CA GLU A 66 -7.67 -6.54 -4.14
C GLU A 66 -7.35 -7.33 -2.88
N GLU A 67 -6.07 -7.39 -2.52
CA GLU A 67 -5.63 -7.92 -1.24
C GLU A 67 -4.70 -6.96 -0.53
N GLY A 68 -4.81 -6.91 0.78
CA GLY A 68 -3.99 -6.04 1.60
C GLY A 68 -4.40 -6.08 3.06
N TYR A 69 -4.09 -5.04 3.78
CA TYR A 69 -4.28 -4.97 5.21
C TYR A 69 -5.06 -3.72 5.62
N PHE A 70 -6.05 -3.88 6.49
CA PHE A 70 -6.75 -2.77 7.13
C PHE A 70 -6.36 -2.62 8.60
N ILE A 71 -6.24 -1.36 9.02
CA ILE A 71 -6.18 -0.95 10.42
C ILE A 71 -7.26 0.10 10.62
N ASP A 72 -8.23 -0.17 11.48
CA ASP A 72 -9.35 0.72 11.78
C ASP A 72 -10.02 1.27 10.51
N ASP A 73 -10.41 0.36 9.61
CA ASP A 73 -11.06 0.63 8.32
C ASP A 73 -10.22 1.41 7.30
N LYS A 74 -8.92 1.62 7.57
CA LYS A 74 -7.98 2.32 6.68
C LYS A 74 -7.00 1.35 6.06
N LYS A 75 -6.84 1.40 4.74
CA LYS A 75 -5.78 0.66 4.04
C LYS A 75 -4.43 1.01 4.65
N ASN A 76 -3.60 0.01 4.92
CA ASN A 76 -2.28 0.19 5.50
C ASN A 76 -1.28 -0.82 4.95
N GLY A 77 -0.05 -0.37 4.65
CA GLY A 77 0.97 -1.21 4.04
C GLY A 77 0.72 -1.54 2.56
N PRO A 78 1.29 -2.63 2.06
CA PRO A 78 1.16 -3.03 0.66
C PRO A 78 -0.24 -3.54 0.33
N TRP A 79 -0.73 -3.13 -0.83
CA TRP A 79 -1.95 -3.60 -1.45
C TRP A 79 -1.66 -4.07 -2.87
N LEU A 80 -2.19 -5.21 -3.22
CA LEU A 80 -2.04 -5.80 -4.54
C LEU A 80 -3.42 -5.87 -5.19
N ARG A 81 -3.48 -5.56 -6.48
CA ARG A 81 -4.69 -5.68 -7.27
C ARG A 81 -4.42 -6.62 -8.44
N TYR A 82 -5.33 -7.55 -8.64
CA TYR A 82 -5.26 -8.55 -9.70
C TYR A 82 -6.46 -8.45 -10.62
N SER A 83 -6.28 -8.75 -11.90
CA SER A 83 -7.39 -9.03 -12.79
C SER A 83 -8.15 -10.27 -12.30
N LEU A 84 -9.40 -10.48 -12.77
CA LEU A 84 -10.13 -11.71 -12.44
C LEU A 84 -9.48 -12.97 -13.05
N MET A 85 -8.51 -12.80 -13.96
CA MET A 85 -7.67 -13.88 -14.51
C MET A 85 -6.44 -14.17 -13.64
N GLY A 86 -6.20 -13.36 -12.59
CA GLY A 86 -5.09 -13.51 -11.66
C GLY A 86 -3.81 -12.76 -12.05
N ASP A 87 -3.85 -11.89 -13.05
CA ASP A 87 -2.69 -11.06 -13.41
C ASP A 87 -2.59 -9.85 -12.50
N LEU A 88 -1.36 -9.55 -12.04
CA LEU A 88 -1.11 -8.35 -11.24
C LEU A 88 -1.28 -7.10 -12.10
N ILE A 89 -2.23 -6.23 -11.74
CA ILE A 89 -2.52 -4.98 -12.43
C ILE A 89 -2.17 -3.73 -11.63
N ALA A 90 -2.00 -3.85 -10.29
CA ALA A 90 -1.44 -2.76 -9.49
C ALA A 90 -0.71 -3.28 -8.25
N ARG A 91 0.33 -2.54 -7.86
CA ARG A 91 0.98 -2.65 -6.55
C ARG A 91 0.97 -1.27 -5.93
N GLU A 92 0.23 -1.14 -4.85
CA GLU A 92 0.00 0.12 -4.16
C GLU A 92 0.51 0.03 -2.73
N PHE A 93 0.89 1.16 -2.15
CA PHE A 93 1.29 1.24 -0.75
C PHE A 93 0.49 2.33 -0.06
N TYR A 94 -0.06 2.02 1.10
CA TYR A 94 -0.94 2.90 1.85
C TYR A 94 -0.46 3.15 3.27
N LYS A 95 -0.74 4.35 3.77
CA LYS A 95 -0.54 4.75 5.16
C LYS A 95 -1.72 5.63 5.59
N TRP A 96 -2.34 5.30 6.71
CA TRP A 96 -3.55 5.99 7.20
C TRP A 96 -4.74 6.00 6.22
N GLY A 97 -4.79 5.06 5.28
CA GLY A 97 -5.81 4.98 4.23
C GLY A 97 -5.48 5.74 2.94
N TYR A 98 -4.33 6.42 2.87
CA TYR A 98 -3.88 7.23 1.75
C TYR A 98 -2.63 6.66 1.10
N ARG A 99 -2.43 6.94 -0.20
CA ARG A 99 -1.26 6.45 -0.94
C ARG A 99 0.03 7.02 -0.34
N GLU A 100 1.01 6.14 -0.17
CA GLU A 100 2.32 6.48 0.37
C GLU A 100 3.42 5.83 -0.46
N GLY A 101 4.48 6.57 -0.77
CA GLY A 101 5.62 6.05 -1.51
C GLY A 101 5.26 5.64 -2.95
N LYS A 102 5.93 4.60 -3.44
CA LYS A 102 5.86 4.15 -4.83
C LYS A 102 4.62 3.29 -5.08
N GLN A 103 3.86 3.66 -6.12
CA GLN A 103 2.77 2.89 -6.69
C GLN A 103 3.18 2.40 -8.07
N GLN A 104 2.80 1.19 -8.45
CA GLN A 104 3.09 0.60 -9.76
C GLN A 104 1.80 0.09 -10.38
N TYR A 105 1.59 0.41 -11.65
CA TYR A 105 0.41 0.00 -12.40
C TYR A 105 0.83 -0.73 -13.66
N TYR A 106 0.14 -1.81 -13.96
CA TYR A 106 0.46 -2.72 -15.04
C TYR A 106 -0.72 -2.85 -16.00
N THR A 107 -0.46 -3.26 -17.21
CA THR A 107 -1.50 -3.67 -18.16
C THR A 107 -2.14 -5.00 -17.72
N ALA A 108 -3.24 -5.39 -18.35
CA ALA A 108 -3.89 -6.68 -18.11
C ALA A 108 -2.99 -7.88 -18.42
N ILE A 109 -1.94 -7.69 -19.23
CA ILE A 109 -0.96 -8.74 -19.60
C ILE A 109 0.33 -8.65 -18.78
N GLY A 110 0.40 -7.72 -17.79
CA GLY A 110 1.48 -7.65 -16.82
C GLY A 110 2.62 -6.67 -17.18
N ASP A 111 2.53 -5.90 -18.27
CA ASP A 111 3.54 -4.91 -18.60
C ASP A 111 3.42 -3.66 -17.73
N LEU A 112 4.55 -3.15 -17.25
CA LEU A 112 4.59 -1.94 -16.45
C LEU A 112 4.15 -0.73 -17.28
N GLN A 113 3.07 -0.07 -16.87
CA GLN A 113 2.49 1.09 -17.54
C GLN A 113 2.98 2.41 -16.94
N ARG A 114 2.98 2.51 -15.62
CA ARG A 114 3.44 3.71 -14.91
C ARG A 114 3.83 3.42 -13.46
N GLU A 115 4.72 4.27 -12.99
CA GLU A 115 5.07 4.39 -11.57
C GLU A 115 4.71 5.78 -11.07
N GLU A 116 4.13 5.84 -9.90
CA GLU A 116 3.73 7.08 -9.23
C GLU A 116 4.39 7.14 -7.85
N SER A 117 4.76 8.34 -7.41
CA SER A 117 5.24 8.58 -6.05
C SER A 117 4.30 9.53 -5.32
N TRP A 118 3.86 9.10 -4.14
CA TRP A 118 2.89 9.82 -3.31
C TRP A 118 3.42 10.01 -1.90
N LYS A 119 2.96 11.07 -1.24
CA LYS A 119 3.17 11.29 0.18
C LYS A 119 1.81 11.40 0.87
N SER A 120 1.55 10.51 1.82
CA SER A 120 0.40 10.61 2.70
C SER A 120 0.63 11.70 3.74
N VAL A 121 -0.41 12.41 4.09
CA VAL A 121 -0.40 13.43 5.14
C VAL A 121 -1.00 12.83 6.41
N ASN A 122 -0.31 13.02 7.53
CA ASN A 122 -0.81 12.53 8.82
C ASN A 122 -2.10 13.28 9.20
N PRO A 123 -3.26 12.60 9.31
CA PRO A 123 -4.51 13.28 9.65
C PRO A 123 -4.49 13.97 11.02
N ALA A 124 -3.67 13.47 11.95
CA ALA A 124 -3.53 14.05 13.29
C ALA A 124 -2.58 15.26 13.32
N ASN A 125 -1.68 15.37 12.33
CA ASN A 125 -0.74 16.50 12.20
C ASN A 125 -0.52 16.80 10.71
N PRO A 126 -1.36 17.63 10.08
CA PRO A 126 -1.29 17.93 8.65
C PRO A 126 -0.19 18.94 8.28
N TYR A 127 0.72 19.20 9.19
CA TYR A 127 1.83 20.14 8.97
C TYR A 127 3.10 19.38 8.58
N ASP A 128 3.89 19.98 7.69
CA ASP A 128 5.21 19.49 7.30
C ASP A 128 6.20 20.64 7.22
N THR A 129 7.49 20.38 7.40
CA THR A 129 8.54 21.36 7.26
C THR A 129 9.29 21.12 5.96
N ILE A 130 9.30 22.11 5.09
CA ILE A 130 10.04 22.09 3.83
C ILE A 130 11.20 23.07 3.90
N VAL A 131 12.27 22.75 3.19
CA VAL A 131 13.41 23.64 3.01
C VAL A 131 13.26 24.33 1.66
N VAL A 132 13.21 25.64 1.67
CA VAL A 132 13.03 26.47 0.46
C VAL A 132 14.08 27.59 0.44
N PRO A 133 14.46 28.09 -0.75
CA PRO A 133 15.27 29.30 -0.84
C PRO A 133 14.56 30.50 -0.18
N ASP A 134 15.32 31.33 0.54
CA ASP A 134 14.82 32.60 1.04
C ASP A 134 14.47 33.52 -0.13
N ILE A 135 13.37 34.28 0.00
CA ILE A 135 12.91 35.17 -1.06
C ILE A 135 13.86 36.35 -1.24
N ASP A 136 14.42 36.85 -0.13
CA ASP A 136 15.31 38.02 -0.12
C ASP A 136 16.76 37.62 -0.34
N HIS A 137 17.14 36.37 0.01
CA HIS A 137 18.50 35.83 -0.10
C HIS A 137 18.44 34.42 -0.73
N PRO A 138 18.33 34.30 -2.08
CA PRO A 138 18.10 33.00 -2.76
C PRO A 138 19.18 31.95 -2.56
N ASP A 139 20.35 32.34 -2.12
CA ASP A 139 21.50 31.45 -1.76
C ASP A 139 21.34 30.85 -0.36
N MET A 140 20.43 31.37 0.46
CA MET A 140 20.13 30.84 1.78
C MET A 140 18.89 29.95 1.73
N LEU A 141 18.97 28.83 2.45
CA LEU A 141 17.84 27.91 2.61
C LEU A 141 17.19 28.17 3.97
N ILE A 142 15.88 28.32 3.98
CA ILE A 142 15.07 28.48 5.18
C ILE A 142 14.08 27.32 5.34
N GLU A 143 13.79 26.97 6.57
CA GLU A 143 12.72 26.03 6.89
C GLU A 143 11.38 26.77 6.92
N LYS A 144 10.40 26.22 6.18
CA LYS A 144 9.04 26.74 6.16
C LYS A 144 8.06 25.64 6.53
N VAL A 145 7.24 25.91 7.53
CA VAL A 145 6.12 25.03 7.89
C VAL A 145 4.97 25.26 6.91
N ILE A 146 4.52 24.20 6.27
CA ILE A 146 3.34 24.20 5.39
C ILE A 146 2.26 23.33 5.98
N LYS A 147 1.01 23.72 5.75
CA LYS A 147 -0.16 22.90 6.03
C LYS A 147 -0.63 22.24 4.74
N HIS A 148 -0.78 20.93 4.76
CA HIS A 148 -1.39 20.22 3.65
C HIS A 148 -2.91 20.25 3.78
N GLU A 149 -3.59 20.61 2.71
CA GLU A 149 -5.06 20.59 2.63
C GLU A 149 -5.58 19.24 2.16
N SER A 150 -4.76 18.50 1.40
CA SER A 150 -5.09 17.16 0.90
C SER A 150 -4.53 16.08 1.81
N ALA A 151 -5.25 14.98 1.92
CA ALA A 151 -4.83 13.82 2.69
C ALA A 151 -3.65 13.05 2.06
N GLU A 152 -3.43 13.21 0.76
CA GLU A 152 -2.27 12.71 0.02
C GLU A 152 -1.88 13.71 -1.07
N VAL A 153 -0.59 13.78 -1.37
CA VAL A 153 -0.05 14.67 -2.41
C VAL A 153 0.93 13.91 -3.30
N LYS A 154 0.98 14.29 -4.58
CA LYS A 154 2.03 13.81 -5.49
C LYS A 154 3.37 14.30 -4.96
N ASN A 155 4.34 13.38 -4.81
CA ASN A 155 5.65 13.76 -4.30
C ASN A 155 6.73 12.80 -4.79
N GLY A 156 7.71 13.32 -5.50
CA GLY A 156 8.78 12.53 -6.10
C GLY A 156 8.55 12.24 -7.59
N LYS A 157 9.16 11.17 -8.06
CA LYS A 157 9.27 10.84 -9.48
C LYS A 157 8.05 10.03 -9.95
N TRP A 158 7.48 10.44 -11.08
CA TRP A 158 6.45 9.76 -11.84
C TRP A 158 7.00 9.33 -13.19
N ILE A 159 6.83 8.08 -13.56
CA ILE A 159 7.39 7.52 -14.79
C ILE A 159 6.27 6.84 -15.57
N TYR A 160 6.23 7.11 -16.85
CA TYR A 160 5.30 6.48 -17.79
C TYR A 160 6.10 5.66 -18.81
N TYR A 161 5.63 4.48 -19.10
CA TYR A 161 6.29 3.53 -19.97
C TYR A 161 5.48 3.27 -21.23
N ASN A 162 6.18 3.03 -22.33
CA ASN A 162 5.57 2.37 -23.48
C ASN A 162 5.41 0.89 -23.16
N THR A 163 4.19 0.42 -23.05
CA THR A 163 3.89 -0.95 -22.64
C THR A 163 4.32 -2.02 -23.63
N SER A 164 4.55 -1.64 -24.90
CA SER A 164 5.01 -2.58 -25.93
C SER A 164 6.53 -2.76 -25.95
N THR A 165 7.29 -1.72 -25.58
CA THR A 165 8.77 -1.75 -25.64
C THR A 165 9.42 -1.71 -24.26
N GLY A 166 8.69 -1.30 -23.22
CA GLY A 166 9.22 -1.08 -21.88
C GLY A 166 9.99 0.23 -21.70
N ASP A 167 10.10 1.04 -22.76
CA ASP A 167 10.86 2.29 -22.73
C ASP A 167 10.12 3.36 -21.92
N VAL A 168 10.90 4.22 -21.25
CA VAL A 168 10.35 5.40 -20.56
C VAL A 168 9.95 6.44 -21.59
N VAL A 169 8.65 6.78 -21.65
CA VAL A 169 8.12 7.80 -22.56
C VAL A 169 7.96 9.16 -21.91
N LYS A 170 7.84 9.21 -20.58
CA LYS A 170 7.68 10.47 -19.85
C LYS A 170 8.16 10.33 -18.42
N THR A 171 8.79 11.37 -17.90
CA THR A 171 9.11 11.50 -16.48
C THR A 171 8.61 12.83 -15.96
N GLU A 172 7.92 12.82 -14.84
CA GLU A 172 7.47 14.00 -14.11
C GLU A 172 8.04 13.97 -12.69
N PHE A 173 8.42 15.13 -12.18
CA PHE A 173 8.81 15.29 -10.78
C PHE A 173 7.82 16.19 -10.08
N TYR A 174 7.37 15.76 -8.92
CA TYR A 174 6.47 16.53 -8.09
C TYR A 174 7.10 16.82 -6.73
N ILE A 175 6.90 18.03 -6.25
CA ILE A 175 7.27 18.49 -4.91
C ILE A 175 5.99 18.96 -4.23
N PHE A 176 5.51 18.22 -3.26
CA PHE A 176 4.27 18.52 -2.52
C PHE A 176 3.08 18.94 -3.41
N GLY A 177 2.81 18.14 -4.44
CA GLY A 177 1.71 18.35 -5.37
C GLY A 177 2.01 19.28 -6.55
N GLN A 178 3.10 20.03 -6.51
CA GLN A 178 3.50 20.96 -7.59
C GLN A 178 4.46 20.27 -8.57
N LEU A 179 4.19 20.44 -9.87
CA LEU A 179 5.06 19.91 -10.92
C LEU A 179 6.34 20.72 -11.00
N ASP A 180 7.47 20.08 -10.76
CA ASP A 180 8.80 20.62 -11.03
C ASP A 180 9.12 20.53 -12.53
N LYS A 181 8.82 21.58 -13.27
CA LYS A 181 9.03 21.65 -14.73
C LYS A 181 10.50 21.54 -15.12
N LYS A 182 11.43 21.92 -14.26
CA LYS A 182 12.89 21.90 -14.55
C LYS A 182 13.42 20.47 -14.63
N ASN A 183 12.91 19.60 -13.76
CA ASN A 183 13.32 18.21 -13.69
C ASN A 183 12.34 17.24 -14.39
N SER A 184 11.23 17.78 -14.93
CA SER A 184 10.23 17.03 -15.69
C SER A 184 10.50 17.19 -17.17
N THR A 185 10.91 16.12 -17.84
CA THR A 185 11.14 16.15 -19.30
C THR A 185 10.40 14.99 -19.96
N PRO A 186 9.63 15.23 -21.03
CA PRO A 186 9.39 14.18 -22.00
C PRO A 186 10.75 13.80 -22.59
N LEU A 187 11.15 12.54 -22.50
CA LEU A 187 12.32 12.10 -23.23
C LEU A 187 12.09 12.33 -24.73
N PRO A 188 13.05 12.92 -25.46
CA PRO A 188 12.96 13.02 -26.92
C PRO A 188 12.67 11.61 -27.43
N GLY A 189 11.71 11.50 -28.36
CA GLY A 189 11.30 10.21 -28.92
C GLY A 189 12.51 9.34 -29.22
N SER A 190 12.50 8.12 -28.76
CA SER A 190 13.58 7.16 -28.85
C SER A 190 14.06 7.00 -30.30
N GLN A 191 15.12 7.71 -30.68
CA GLN A 191 15.97 7.27 -31.76
C GLN A 191 16.82 6.14 -31.15
N SER A 192 16.55 4.94 -31.62
CA SER A 192 17.22 3.71 -31.26
C SER A 192 18.74 3.81 -31.55
N THR A 193 19.53 4.09 -30.54
CA THR A 193 20.97 3.73 -30.56
C THR A 193 21.47 3.56 -29.12
N GLY A 194 21.79 2.34 -28.75
CA GLY A 194 22.58 2.02 -27.56
C GLY A 194 21.79 1.37 -26.41
N GLN A 195 22.11 0.15 -26.22
CA GLN A 195 21.75 -0.76 -25.12
C GLN A 195 21.41 -0.07 -23.80
N ALA A 196 20.11 0.29 -23.61
CA ALA A 196 19.57 0.47 -22.31
C ALA A 196 19.29 -0.94 -21.78
N GLN A 197 19.95 -1.33 -20.71
CA GLN A 197 19.55 -2.50 -19.93
C GLN A 197 18.07 -2.33 -19.61
N SER A 198 17.24 -3.18 -20.18
CA SER A 198 15.83 -3.30 -19.80
C SER A 198 15.77 -3.36 -18.29
N PRO A 199 14.97 -2.50 -17.61
CA PRO A 199 14.74 -2.68 -16.20
C PRO A 199 14.23 -4.13 -16.07
N SER A 200 14.97 -4.96 -15.34
CA SER A 200 14.54 -6.32 -15.06
C SER A 200 13.14 -6.22 -14.50
N VAL A 201 12.15 -6.73 -15.23
CA VAL A 201 10.78 -6.88 -14.75
C VAL A 201 10.91 -7.54 -13.38
N PRO A 202 10.51 -6.89 -12.29
CA PRO A 202 10.62 -7.52 -10.98
C PRO A 202 9.88 -8.85 -11.07
N ALA A 203 10.58 -9.93 -10.72
CA ALA A 203 10.02 -11.27 -10.76
C ALA A 203 8.60 -11.21 -10.14
N LYS A 204 7.62 -11.74 -10.89
CA LYS A 204 6.21 -11.77 -10.47
C LYS A 204 6.19 -12.16 -8.99
N PRO A 205 5.74 -11.29 -8.07
CA PRO A 205 5.77 -11.61 -6.66
C PRO A 205 5.01 -12.92 -6.47
N ALA A 206 5.60 -13.83 -5.73
CA ALA A 206 4.91 -15.08 -5.41
C ALA A 206 3.60 -14.71 -4.71
N LEU A 207 2.50 -15.19 -5.29
CA LEU A 207 1.16 -15.02 -4.69
C LEU A 207 1.24 -15.45 -3.22
N PRO A 208 0.67 -14.70 -2.28
CA PRO A 208 0.54 -15.14 -0.89
C PRO A 208 -0.02 -16.56 -0.86
N LYS A 209 0.53 -17.40 0.01
CA LYS A 209 0.19 -18.83 0.07
C LYS A 209 -1.33 -19.09 0.15
N ALA A 210 -2.07 -18.21 0.80
CA ALA A 210 -3.52 -18.26 0.90
C ALA A 210 -4.21 -18.13 -0.48
N VAL A 211 -3.76 -17.21 -1.32
CA VAL A 211 -4.33 -16.98 -2.67
C VAL A 211 -3.95 -18.11 -3.62
N GLN A 212 -2.71 -18.62 -3.56
CA GLN A 212 -2.28 -19.78 -4.36
C GLN A 212 -3.14 -21.02 -4.10
N GLN A 213 -3.56 -21.22 -2.86
CA GLN A 213 -4.37 -22.39 -2.48
C GLN A 213 -5.83 -22.20 -2.86
N TYR A 214 -6.36 -20.99 -2.79
CA TYR A 214 -7.71 -20.67 -3.27
C TYR A 214 -7.85 -20.94 -4.78
N GLN A 215 -6.85 -20.51 -5.57
CA GLN A 215 -6.83 -20.75 -7.01
C GLN A 215 -6.70 -22.26 -7.37
N LYS A 216 -5.89 -23.02 -6.62
CA LYS A 216 -5.77 -24.48 -6.83
C LYS A 216 -7.06 -25.25 -6.55
N LYS A 217 -7.94 -24.74 -5.71
CA LYS A 217 -9.21 -25.37 -5.38
C LYS A 217 -10.29 -25.08 -6.46
N LYS A 218 -10.27 -23.87 -7.03
CA LYS A 218 -11.23 -23.41 -8.05
C LYS A 218 -11.01 -24.05 -9.43
N GLY A 219 -9.84 -24.61 -9.71
CA GLY A 219 -9.51 -25.31 -10.96
C GLY A 219 -9.73 -26.83 -10.92
N LYS A 220 -10.43 -27.36 -9.90
CA LYS A 220 -10.73 -28.79 -9.74
C LYS A 220 -12.23 -29.15 -9.77
N ASP A 221 -13.09 -28.17 -9.99
CA ASP A 221 -14.53 -28.37 -10.19
C ASP A 221 -14.90 -28.24 -11.67
#